data_c97c73b831076931755960f453db2d41
#
_entry.id   c97c73b831076931755960f453db2d41
#
_cell.length_a   1.000
_cell.length_b   1.000
_cell.length_c   1.000
_cell.angle_alpha   90.00
_cell.angle_beta   90.00
_cell.angle_gamma   90.00
#
_symmetry.space_group_name_H-M   'P 1'
#
loop_
_entity.id
_entity.type
_entity.pdbx_description
1 polymer ?
#
loop_
_entity_poly.entity_id
_entity_poly.type
_entity_poly.pdbx_seq_one_letter_code
_entity_poly.pdbx_strand_id
1 'polypeptide(L)'
;MAIKHHCYNEGDVFTKPLHPEKYKLYYVWRSSQKHEVWLQIFKYQNTDREQYIIDLFGLDNERTEEDLEEIRKWETFFKHNKIPFTIGGVMWRWMMIQAGRKNGLKFYGQPGTGKTTICNALVYPWHNAVINTVQAVKNPSFMFQDCIGKSMILMEEPWFEKEVCEEMKKLLAGDHCHTDIKQGHQTTVAKLPVLISTNFFQMGGPSLEYADHAALKDRMVTYTIGKRLIPSVLFKDFKTQTLTNKGLYQFIWAHKDDKN
;
A
#
# COMPACT_ATOMS: atom_id res chain seq x y z
N MET A 1 21.69 -1.42 -7.29
CA MET A 1 22.48 -1.66 -6.06
C MET A 1 21.66 -1.58 -4.80
N ALA A 2 20.89 -0.52 -4.52
CA ALA A 2 20.09 -0.39 -3.30
C ALA A 2 18.98 -1.46 -3.16
N ILE A 3 18.32 -1.86 -4.25
CA ILE A 3 17.32 -2.94 -4.26
C ILE A 3 17.95 -4.27 -3.82
N LYS A 4 19.15 -4.60 -4.31
CA LYS A 4 19.91 -5.78 -3.85
C LYS A 4 20.19 -5.76 -2.35
N HIS A 5 20.06 -4.62 -1.70
CA HIS A 5 20.29 -4.41 -0.28
C HIS A 5 19.00 -4.23 0.53
N HIS A 6 17.83 -4.49 -0.08
CA HIS A 6 16.53 -4.38 0.58
C HIS A 6 16.28 -2.98 1.21
N CYS A 7 16.74 -1.93 0.54
CA CYS A 7 16.44 -0.55 0.92
C CYS A 7 15.20 -0.08 0.15
N TYR A 8 14.08 0.09 0.85
CA TYR A 8 12.79 0.37 0.24
C TYR A 8 12.36 1.84 0.38
N ASN A 9 13.01 2.58 1.27
CA ASN A 9 12.76 3.99 1.51
C ASN A 9 14.05 4.69 1.98
N GLU A 10 13.99 6.02 2.11
CA GLU A 10 15.14 6.81 2.56
C GLU A 10 15.67 6.37 3.93
N GLY A 11 14.78 6.10 4.88
CA GLY A 11 15.14 5.61 6.21
C GLY A 11 15.91 4.29 6.18
N ASP A 12 15.55 3.37 5.29
CA ASP A 12 16.24 2.09 5.13
C ASP A 12 17.69 2.28 4.69
N VAL A 13 17.95 3.29 3.85
CA VAL A 13 19.32 3.61 3.40
C VAL A 13 20.20 4.08 4.56
N PHE A 14 19.58 4.74 5.57
CA PHE A 14 20.29 5.30 6.72
C PHE A 14 20.33 4.38 7.95
N THR A 15 19.30 3.56 8.17
CA THR A 15 19.07 2.90 9.46
C THR A 15 19.20 1.38 9.46
N LYS A 16 19.01 0.70 8.30
CA LYS A 16 19.08 -0.77 8.29
C LYS A 16 20.49 -1.29 8.57
N PRO A 17 20.63 -2.25 9.50
CA PRO A 17 21.90 -2.93 9.71
C PRO A 17 22.29 -3.66 8.42
N LEU A 18 23.36 -3.22 7.81
CA LEU A 18 23.90 -3.83 6.61
C LEU A 18 24.76 -5.04 7.00
N HIS A 19 24.67 -6.12 6.22
CA HIS A 19 25.63 -7.23 6.28
C HIS A 19 27.07 -6.70 6.28
N PRO A 20 28.06 -7.34 6.93
CA PRO A 20 29.44 -6.83 7.08
C PRO A 20 30.08 -6.28 5.80
N GLU A 21 29.83 -6.88 4.64
CA GLU A 21 30.29 -6.34 3.34
C GLU A 21 29.59 -5.03 2.94
N LYS A 22 28.38 -4.78 3.48
CA LYS A 22 27.59 -3.57 3.25
C LYS A 22 28.03 -2.41 4.14
N TYR A 23 28.62 -2.69 5.32
CA TYR A 23 29.19 -1.66 6.18
C TYR A 23 30.28 -0.83 5.47
N LYS A 24 31.07 -1.46 4.61
CA LYS A 24 32.08 -0.74 3.83
C LYS A 24 31.45 0.31 2.91
N LEU A 25 30.36 -0.01 2.24
CA LEU A 25 29.61 0.92 1.38
C LEU A 25 28.91 2.02 2.18
N TYR A 26 28.33 1.67 3.33
CA TYR A 26 27.59 2.60 4.19
C TYR A 26 28.47 3.70 4.77
N TYR A 27 29.69 3.36 5.22
CA TYR A 27 30.64 4.33 5.76
C TYR A 27 31.35 5.16 4.67
N VAL A 28 31.44 4.64 3.46
CA VAL A 28 32.06 5.35 2.33
C VAL A 28 31.12 6.38 1.71
N TRP A 29 29.81 6.17 1.79
CA TRP A 29 28.84 7.08 1.16
C TRP A 29 28.61 8.34 1.99
N ARG A 30 28.87 9.49 1.39
CA ARG A 30 28.47 10.79 1.93
C ARG A 30 26.95 10.91 1.91
N SER A 31 26.37 11.78 2.75
CA SER A 31 24.92 12.03 2.83
C SER A 31 24.30 12.36 1.46
N SER A 32 25.01 13.15 0.63
CA SER A 32 24.57 13.48 -0.73
C SER A 32 24.43 12.25 -1.65
N GLN A 33 25.36 11.28 -1.55
CA GLN A 33 25.32 10.06 -2.35
C GLN A 33 24.16 9.13 -1.92
N LYS A 34 23.85 9.09 -0.64
CA LYS A 34 22.71 8.33 -0.11
C LYS A 34 21.38 8.91 -0.63
N HIS A 35 21.27 10.22 -0.64
CA HIS A 35 20.11 10.92 -1.17
C HIS A 35 19.93 10.68 -2.69
N GLU A 36 21.01 10.72 -3.45
CA GLU A 36 20.96 10.41 -4.89
C GLU A 36 20.51 8.98 -5.17
N VAL A 37 21.01 8.01 -4.43
CA VAL A 37 20.57 6.60 -4.54
C VAL A 37 19.08 6.46 -4.20
N TRP A 38 18.61 7.14 -3.14
CA TRP A 38 17.20 7.15 -2.80
C TRP A 38 16.34 7.75 -3.90
N LEU A 39 16.75 8.88 -4.50
CA LEU A 39 16.04 9.50 -5.63
C LEU A 39 15.97 8.56 -6.85
N GLN A 40 17.02 7.79 -7.12
CA GLN A 40 17.00 6.80 -8.20
C GLN A 40 16.03 5.67 -7.91
N ILE A 41 15.97 5.15 -6.66
CA ILE A 41 14.99 4.14 -6.26
C ILE A 41 13.58 4.70 -6.41
N PHE A 42 13.34 5.89 -5.88
CA PHE A 42 12.02 6.54 -5.96
C PHE A 42 11.59 6.78 -7.41
N LYS A 43 12.51 7.23 -8.26
CA LYS A 43 12.26 7.37 -9.69
C LYS A 43 11.89 6.02 -10.31
N TYR A 44 12.64 4.96 -10.04
CA TYR A 44 12.37 3.62 -10.56
C TYR A 44 11.02 3.09 -10.10
N GLN A 45 10.68 3.23 -8.81
CA GLN A 45 9.36 2.86 -8.28
C GLN A 45 8.19 3.53 -9.00
N ASN A 46 8.36 4.72 -9.55
CA ASN A 46 7.28 5.49 -10.14
C ASN A 46 7.26 5.49 -11.67
N THR A 47 8.40 5.23 -12.32
CA THR A 47 8.47 5.18 -13.79
C THR A 47 8.25 3.78 -14.35
N ASP A 48 8.66 2.73 -13.62
CA ASP A 48 8.51 1.34 -14.01
C ASP A 48 8.12 0.48 -12.81
N ARG A 49 6.88 0.67 -12.35
CA ARG A 49 6.33 0.02 -11.16
C ARG A 49 6.34 -1.50 -11.26
N GLU A 50 6.04 -2.04 -12.44
CA GLU A 50 6.01 -3.48 -12.70
C GLU A 50 7.40 -4.07 -12.57
N GLN A 51 8.38 -3.54 -13.30
CA GLN A 51 9.75 -4.06 -13.26
C GLN A 51 10.36 -3.91 -11.87
N TYR A 52 10.08 -2.78 -11.18
CA TYR A 52 10.52 -2.60 -9.80
C TYR A 52 10.07 -3.74 -8.87
N ILE A 53 8.80 -4.15 -8.96
CA ILE A 53 8.25 -5.23 -8.12
C ILE A 53 8.78 -6.60 -8.55
N ILE A 54 8.93 -6.84 -9.86
CA ILE A 54 9.53 -8.08 -10.39
C ILE A 54 10.96 -8.24 -9.85
N ASP A 55 11.79 -7.22 -9.99
CA ASP A 55 13.20 -7.25 -9.56
C ASP A 55 13.32 -7.40 -8.04
N LEU A 56 12.43 -6.73 -7.28
CA LEU A 56 12.48 -6.72 -5.83
C LEU A 56 12.20 -8.09 -5.23
N PHE A 57 11.22 -8.80 -5.77
CA PHE A 57 10.74 -10.08 -5.24
C PHE A 57 11.16 -11.28 -6.10
N GLY A 58 11.83 -11.05 -7.23
CA GLY A 58 12.24 -12.12 -8.15
C GLY A 58 11.03 -12.87 -8.72
N LEU A 59 9.98 -12.16 -9.12
CA LEU A 59 8.69 -12.75 -9.48
C LEU A 59 8.73 -13.53 -10.81
N ASP A 60 9.71 -13.25 -11.65
CA ASP A 60 9.99 -13.91 -12.93
C ASP A 60 10.92 -15.14 -12.79
N ASN A 61 11.52 -15.34 -11.61
CA ASN A 61 12.35 -16.49 -11.35
C ASN A 61 11.52 -17.77 -11.18
N GLU A 62 12.16 -18.91 -11.34
CA GLU A 62 11.57 -20.21 -11.00
C GLU A 62 11.21 -20.26 -9.51
N ARG A 63 9.97 -20.68 -9.22
CA ARG A 63 9.46 -20.70 -7.84
C ARG A 63 10.04 -21.87 -7.07
N THR A 64 10.55 -21.58 -5.88
CA THR A 64 10.99 -22.58 -4.93
C THR A 64 9.79 -23.19 -4.17
N GLU A 65 9.99 -24.33 -3.51
CA GLU A 65 8.98 -24.90 -2.62
C GLU A 65 8.57 -23.94 -1.49
N GLU A 66 9.51 -23.11 -1.01
CA GLU A 66 9.22 -22.08 -0.01
C GLU A 66 8.30 -21.00 -0.58
N ASP A 67 8.53 -20.57 -1.81
CA ASP A 67 7.67 -19.61 -2.49
C ASP A 67 6.25 -20.14 -2.68
N LEU A 68 6.12 -21.41 -3.05
CA LEU A 68 4.81 -22.07 -3.19
C LEU A 68 4.09 -22.20 -1.83
N GLU A 69 4.83 -22.44 -0.75
CA GLU A 69 4.26 -22.46 0.60
C GLU A 69 3.74 -21.08 1.01
N GLU A 70 4.51 -20.03 0.73
CA GLU A 70 4.12 -18.65 1.01
C GLU A 70 2.86 -18.23 0.21
N ILE A 71 2.75 -18.60 -1.06
CA ILE A 71 1.54 -18.37 -1.86
C ILE A 71 0.34 -19.07 -1.23
N ARG A 72 0.48 -20.38 -0.88
CA ARG A 72 -0.62 -21.16 -0.26
C ARG A 72 -1.10 -20.58 1.07
N LYS A 73 -0.23 -19.93 1.86
CA LYS A 73 -0.64 -19.23 3.08
C LYS A 73 -1.57 -18.05 2.78
N TRP A 74 -1.26 -17.25 1.76
CA TRP A 74 -2.13 -16.14 1.34
C TRP A 74 -3.44 -16.64 0.72
N GLU A 75 -3.40 -17.70 -0.08
CA GLU A 75 -4.62 -18.36 -0.59
C GLU A 75 -5.50 -18.84 0.57
N THR A 76 -4.90 -19.46 1.58
CA THR A 76 -5.61 -19.92 2.80
C THR A 76 -6.24 -18.73 3.54
N PHE A 77 -5.54 -17.60 3.67
CA PHE A 77 -6.06 -16.39 4.28
C PHE A 77 -7.26 -15.82 3.49
N PHE A 78 -7.15 -15.70 2.16
CA PHE A 78 -8.24 -15.19 1.33
C PHE A 78 -9.42 -16.15 1.31
N LYS A 79 -9.20 -17.45 1.15
CA LYS A 79 -10.25 -18.47 1.22
C LYS A 79 -10.98 -18.47 2.57
N HIS A 80 -10.24 -18.32 3.68
CA HIS A 80 -10.81 -18.20 5.01
C HIS A 80 -11.81 -17.02 5.09
N ASN A 81 -11.50 -15.91 4.47
CA ASN A 81 -12.36 -14.72 4.41
C ASN A 81 -13.37 -14.74 3.27
N LYS A 82 -13.49 -15.83 2.51
CA LYS A 82 -14.35 -15.97 1.33
C LYS A 82 -14.07 -14.91 0.24
N ILE A 83 -12.82 -14.52 0.10
CA ILE A 83 -12.38 -13.58 -0.92
C ILE A 83 -11.85 -14.40 -2.10
N PRO A 84 -12.32 -14.16 -3.34
CA PRO A 84 -11.86 -14.88 -4.51
C PRO A 84 -10.42 -14.50 -4.86
N PHE A 85 -9.67 -15.41 -5.46
CA PHE A 85 -8.27 -15.19 -5.82
C PHE A 85 -8.08 -14.14 -6.92
N THR A 86 -9.15 -13.80 -7.65
CA THR A 86 -9.18 -12.65 -8.57
C THR A 86 -8.81 -11.32 -7.90
N ILE A 87 -8.79 -11.26 -6.55
CA ILE A 87 -8.22 -10.13 -5.79
C ILE A 87 -6.75 -9.87 -6.18
N GLY A 88 -5.98 -10.90 -6.55
CA GLY A 88 -4.60 -10.74 -7.04
C GLY A 88 -4.53 -9.82 -8.25
N GLY A 89 -5.39 -10.06 -9.25
CA GLY A 89 -5.48 -9.21 -10.43
C GLY A 89 -6.01 -7.79 -10.13
N VAL A 90 -6.91 -7.65 -9.14
CA VAL A 90 -7.38 -6.33 -8.70
C VAL A 90 -6.24 -5.55 -8.02
N MET A 91 -5.51 -6.19 -7.10
CA MET A 91 -4.36 -5.56 -6.42
C MET A 91 -3.27 -5.17 -7.42
N TRP A 92 -2.98 -6.03 -8.38
CA TRP A 92 -1.99 -5.77 -9.41
C TRP A 92 -2.34 -4.52 -10.21
N ARG A 93 -3.53 -4.47 -10.83
CA ARG A 93 -3.97 -3.30 -11.62
C ARG A 93 -4.02 -2.03 -10.78
N TRP A 94 -4.44 -2.14 -9.52
CA TRP A 94 -4.48 -1.01 -8.61
C TRP A 94 -3.07 -0.48 -8.31
N MET A 95 -2.10 -1.34 -7.98
CA MET A 95 -0.71 -0.95 -7.73
C MET A 95 -0.04 -0.35 -8.97
N MET A 96 -0.38 -0.85 -10.16
CA MET A 96 0.15 -0.35 -11.44
C MET A 96 -0.59 0.91 -11.94
N ILE A 97 -1.47 1.50 -11.13
CA ILE A 97 -2.27 2.69 -11.47
C ILE A 97 -3.16 2.47 -12.70
N GLN A 98 -3.57 1.22 -12.94
CA GLN A 98 -4.41 0.80 -14.07
C GLN A 98 -5.88 0.58 -13.68
N ALA A 99 -6.27 0.88 -12.45
CA ALA A 99 -7.63 0.64 -11.95
C ALA A 99 -8.67 1.69 -12.40
N GLY A 100 -8.31 2.62 -13.28
CA GLY A 100 -9.20 3.67 -13.78
C GLY A 100 -9.65 4.61 -12.66
N ARG A 101 -10.98 4.85 -12.57
CA ARG A 101 -11.58 5.71 -11.52
C ARG A 101 -11.75 5.02 -10.16
N LYS A 102 -11.48 3.72 -10.04
CA LYS A 102 -11.51 2.97 -8.77
C LYS A 102 -10.11 2.90 -8.17
N ASN A 103 -9.57 4.06 -7.83
CA ASN A 103 -8.20 4.20 -7.33
C ASN A 103 -8.05 3.84 -5.85
N GLY A 104 -9.16 3.69 -5.11
CA GLY A 104 -9.18 3.23 -3.73
C GLY A 104 -9.29 1.70 -3.62
N LEU A 105 -8.44 1.07 -2.82
CA LEU A 105 -8.57 -0.32 -2.39
C LEU A 105 -8.83 -0.34 -0.88
N LYS A 106 -10.00 -0.84 -0.48
CA LYS A 106 -10.47 -0.79 0.91
C LYS A 106 -10.61 -2.18 1.51
N PHE A 107 -9.98 -2.39 2.64
CA PHE A 107 -10.20 -3.54 3.51
C PHE A 107 -11.02 -3.12 4.73
N TYR A 108 -12.21 -3.69 4.83
CA TYR A 108 -13.17 -3.44 5.91
C TYR A 108 -13.35 -4.70 6.77
N GLY A 109 -13.51 -4.54 8.09
CA GLY A 109 -13.82 -5.64 8.99
C GLY A 109 -13.48 -5.32 10.44
N GLN A 110 -13.86 -6.24 11.33
CA GLN A 110 -13.64 -6.10 12.77
C GLN A 110 -12.16 -6.09 13.15
N PRO A 111 -11.78 -5.59 14.34
CA PRO A 111 -10.42 -5.70 14.84
C PRO A 111 -9.92 -7.16 14.89
N GLY A 112 -8.63 -7.35 14.66
CA GLY A 112 -7.99 -8.68 14.73
C GLY A 112 -8.28 -9.62 13.55
N THR A 113 -8.82 -9.11 12.44
CA THR A 113 -9.10 -9.91 11.23
C THR A 113 -7.93 -9.98 10.23
N GLY A 114 -6.85 -9.22 10.43
CA GLY A 114 -5.68 -9.22 9.55
C GLY A 114 -5.68 -8.10 8.50
N LYS A 115 -6.56 -7.10 8.59
CA LYS A 115 -6.56 -5.92 7.69
C LYS A 115 -5.21 -5.22 7.65
N THR A 116 -4.70 -4.87 8.82
CA THR A 116 -3.39 -4.20 8.95
C THR A 116 -2.26 -5.07 8.41
N THR A 117 -2.33 -6.39 8.58
CA THR A 117 -1.33 -7.32 8.03
C THR A 117 -1.26 -7.26 6.51
N ILE A 118 -2.42 -7.34 5.83
CA ILE A 118 -2.44 -7.24 4.36
C ILE A 118 -2.04 -5.83 3.88
N CYS A 119 -2.51 -4.77 4.57
CA CYS A 119 -2.17 -3.41 4.20
C CYS A 119 -0.67 -3.15 4.33
N ASN A 120 -0.06 -3.55 5.44
CA ASN A 120 1.38 -3.41 5.66
C ASN A 120 2.19 -4.22 4.64
N ALA A 121 1.75 -5.44 4.31
CA ALA A 121 2.41 -6.25 3.29
C ALA A 121 2.37 -5.59 1.91
N LEU A 122 1.25 -4.95 1.54
CA LEU A 122 1.10 -4.24 0.26
C LEU A 122 1.96 -2.98 0.16
N VAL A 123 2.03 -2.18 1.23
CA VAL A 123 2.74 -0.88 1.18
C VAL A 123 4.22 -1.00 1.48
N TYR A 124 4.67 -2.10 2.07
CA TYR A 124 6.04 -2.28 2.56
C TYR A 124 7.13 -1.95 1.52
N PRO A 125 7.06 -2.40 0.26
CA PRO A 125 8.11 -2.13 -0.73
C PRO A 125 8.06 -0.72 -1.32
N TRP A 126 7.00 0.04 -1.09
CA TRP A 126 6.78 1.34 -1.69
C TRP A 126 7.21 2.50 -0.77
N HIS A 127 7.58 3.62 -1.38
CA HIS A 127 7.71 4.87 -0.64
C HIS A 127 6.31 5.43 -0.36
N ASN A 128 5.72 5.00 0.75
CA ASN A 128 4.32 5.27 1.08
C ASN A 128 4.14 6.59 1.85
N ALA A 129 2.88 7.02 1.94
CA ALA A 129 2.43 8.04 2.86
C ALA A 129 1.29 7.49 3.72
N VAL A 130 1.32 7.81 5.02
CA VAL A 130 0.21 7.54 5.93
C VAL A 130 -0.49 8.87 6.23
N ILE A 131 -1.78 8.94 5.94
CA ILE A 131 -2.59 10.14 6.19
C ILE A 131 -3.27 10.03 7.54
N ASN A 132 -2.95 10.96 8.45
CA ASN A 132 -3.68 11.11 9.69
C ASN A 132 -4.91 12.01 9.46
N THR A 133 -6.06 11.40 9.24
CA THR A 133 -7.32 12.09 8.94
C THR A 133 -7.85 12.93 10.10
N VAL A 134 -7.48 12.61 11.34
CA VAL A 134 -7.83 13.45 12.51
C VAL A 134 -7.16 14.83 12.43
N GLN A 135 -5.92 14.89 11.95
CA GLN A 135 -5.26 16.18 11.69
C GLN A 135 -5.88 16.92 10.50
N ALA A 136 -6.35 16.21 9.50
CA ALA A 136 -7.02 16.78 8.33
C ALA A 136 -8.29 17.58 8.69
N VAL A 137 -9.04 17.12 9.69
CA VAL A 137 -10.23 17.86 10.18
C VAL A 137 -9.85 19.24 10.75
N LYS A 138 -8.69 19.34 11.40
CA LYS A 138 -8.20 20.61 11.96
C LYS A 138 -7.61 21.55 10.91
N ASN A 139 -6.98 20.99 9.87
CA ASN A 139 -6.25 21.74 8.85
C ASN A 139 -6.46 21.12 7.45
N PRO A 140 -7.66 21.27 6.84
CA PRO A 140 -7.99 20.61 5.57
C PRO A 140 -7.03 20.93 4.44
N SER A 141 -6.54 22.18 4.36
CA SER A 141 -5.63 22.62 3.30
C SER A 141 -4.30 21.89 3.25
N PHE A 142 -3.87 21.31 4.37
CA PHE A 142 -2.60 20.56 4.47
C PHE A 142 -2.78 19.05 4.49
N MET A 143 -4.01 18.56 4.27
CA MET A 143 -4.37 17.14 4.44
C MET A 143 -3.48 16.20 3.62
N PHE A 144 -3.14 16.58 2.40
CA PHE A 144 -2.36 15.75 1.48
C PHE A 144 -0.89 16.17 1.37
N GLN A 145 -0.40 17.05 2.23
CA GLN A 145 0.99 17.50 2.19
C GLN A 145 1.97 16.32 2.24
N ASP A 146 1.70 15.34 3.09
CA ASP A 146 2.58 14.17 3.26
C ASP A 146 2.52 13.19 2.08
N CYS A 147 1.56 13.38 1.15
CA CYS A 147 1.46 12.57 -0.06
C CYS A 147 2.40 13.02 -1.18
N ILE A 148 2.99 14.22 -1.04
CA ILE A 148 3.90 14.77 -2.04
C ILE A 148 5.17 13.90 -2.10
N GLY A 149 5.57 13.51 -3.32
CA GLY A 149 6.76 12.67 -3.51
C GLY A 149 6.61 11.25 -2.97
N LYS A 150 5.40 10.74 -2.80
CA LYS A 150 5.15 9.35 -2.38
C LYS A 150 4.76 8.47 -3.57
N SER A 151 4.84 7.16 -3.38
CA SER A 151 4.47 6.16 -4.40
C SER A 151 3.11 5.54 -4.15
N MET A 152 2.59 5.63 -2.93
CA MET A 152 1.33 5.03 -2.48
C MET A 152 0.83 5.76 -1.24
N ILE A 153 -0.47 5.71 -1.00
CA ILE A 153 -1.12 6.29 0.19
C ILE A 153 -1.75 5.17 1.01
N LEU A 154 -1.47 5.12 2.31
CA LEU A 154 -2.18 4.28 3.27
C LEU A 154 -2.98 5.17 4.22
N MET A 155 -4.27 4.91 4.33
CA MET A 155 -5.18 5.52 5.30
C MET A 155 -5.66 4.47 6.28
N GLU A 156 -5.40 4.69 7.56
CA GLU A 156 -5.93 3.87 8.63
C GLU A 156 -7.09 4.59 9.33
N GLU A 157 -8.24 3.94 9.41
CA GLU A 157 -9.47 4.47 10.03
C GLU A 157 -9.79 5.91 9.54
N PRO A 158 -9.89 6.17 8.22
CA PRO A 158 -10.08 7.53 7.72
C PRO A 158 -11.41 8.12 8.20
N TRP A 159 -11.31 9.27 8.84
CA TRP A 159 -12.44 10.04 9.34
C TRP A 159 -12.28 11.50 8.92
N PHE A 160 -13.27 12.06 8.22
CA PHE A 160 -13.25 13.41 7.69
C PHE A 160 -14.68 13.96 7.55
N GLU A 161 -14.81 15.26 7.58
CA GLU A 161 -16.07 15.97 7.45
C GLU A 161 -16.32 16.42 6.00
N LYS A 162 -17.49 17.04 5.78
CA LYS A 162 -17.97 17.42 4.45
C LYS A 162 -17.03 18.37 3.71
N GLU A 163 -16.31 19.23 4.42
CA GLU A 163 -15.38 20.21 3.87
C GLU A 163 -14.25 19.60 3.05
N VAL A 164 -13.83 18.40 3.38
CA VAL A 164 -12.76 17.67 2.66
C VAL A 164 -13.27 16.56 1.76
N CYS A 165 -14.59 16.34 1.73
CA CYS A 165 -15.19 15.23 1.01
C CYS A 165 -14.91 15.29 -0.50
N GLU A 166 -14.95 16.47 -1.11
CA GLU A 166 -14.70 16.63 -2.54
C GLU A 166 -13.24 16.32 -2.90
N GLU A 167 -12.29 16.74 -2.09
CA GLU A 167 -10.87 16.40 -2.31
C GLU A 167 -10.62 14.89 -2.11
N MET A 168 -11.29 14.27 -1.13
CA MET A 168 -11.24 12.80 -0.97
C MET A 168 -11.82 12.07 -2.18
N LYS A 169 -12.92 12.57 -2.77
CA LYS A 169 -13.50 12.00 -4.00
C LYS A 169 -12.52 12.09 -5.18
N LYS A 170 -11.81 13.22 -5.34
CA LYS A 170 -10.77 13.38 -6.37
C LYS A 170 -9.63 12.40 -6.14
N LEU A 171 -9.08 12.33 -4.93
CA LEU A 171 -7.99 11.43 -4.59
C LEU A 171 -8.35 9.97 -4.89
N LEU A 172 -9.53 9.53 -4.46
CA LEU A 172 -10.01 8.16 -4.67
C LEU A 172 -10.39 7.87 -6.13
N ALA A 173 -10.67 8.90 -6.93
CA ALA A 173 -10.84 8.76 -8.38
C ALA A 173 -9.49 8.67 -9.12
N GLY A 174 -8.39 9.02 -8.45
CA GLY A 174 -7.07 9.19 -9.06
C GLY A 174 -6.95 10.46 -9.87
N ASP A 175 -7.75 11.47 -9.55
CA ASP A 175 -7.64 12.82 -10.10
C ASP A 175 -6.57 13.60 -9.32
N HIS A 176 -6.12 14.71 -9.90
CA HIS A 176 -5.18 15.60 -9.23
C HIS A 176 -5.84 16.30 -8.04
N CYS A 177 -5.20 16.23 -6.87
CA CYS A 177 -5.63 16.95 -5.67
C CYS A 177 -4.67 18.10 -5.39
N HIS A 178 -5.20 19.23 -4.96
CA HIS A 178 -4.40 20.36 -4.51
C HIS A 178 -4.19 20.27 -2.99
N THR A 179 -3.00 20.63 -2.56
CA THR A 179 -2.67 20.76 -1.13
C THR A 179 -1.73 21.93 -0.91
N ASP A 180 -1.90 22.59 0.21
CA ASP A 180 -0.98 23.65 0.62
C ASP A 180 0.25 23.01 1.31
N ILE A 181 1.40 23.61 1.12
CA ILE A 181 2.63 23.26 1.82
C ILE A 181 2.90 24.32 2.88
N LYS A 182 3.22 23.90 4.10
CA LYS A 182 3.64 24.85 5.14
C LYS A 182 4.82 25.67 4.66
N GLN A 183 4.70 26.98 4.73
CA GLN A 183 5.70 27.95 4.26
C GLN A 183 5.99 27.90 2.74
N GLY A 184 5.10 27.31 1.94
CA GLY A 184 5.24 27.14 0.50
C GLY A 184 4.00 27.55 -0.28
N HIS A 185 4.07 27.33 -1.59
CA HIS A 185 2.95 27.51 -2.49
C HIS A 185 2.06 26.28 -2.55
N GLN A 186 0.83 26.44 -3.02
CA GLN A 186 -0.05 25.33 -3.36
C GLN A 186 0.66 24.39 -4.36
N THR A 187 0.57 23.09 -4.12
CA THR A 187 1.12 22.06 -4.99
C THR A 187 0.08 21.01 -5.32
N THR A 188 0.39 20.15 -6.27
CA THR A 188 -0.51 19.10 -6.74
C THR A 188 0.02 17.74 -6.36
N VAL A 189 -0.85 16.93 -5.75
CA VAL A 189 -0.59 15.50 -5.52
C VAL A 189 -0.93 14.75 -6.82
N ALA A 190 0.04 14.03 -7.35
CA ALA A 190 -0.17 13.18 -8.53
C ALA A 190 -1.09 12.00 -8.21
N LYS A 191 -1.56 11.29 -9.24
CA LYS A 191 -2.32 10.05 -9.07
C LYS A 191 -1.48 9.01 -8.33
N LEU A 192 -1.96 8.58 -7.16
CA LEU A 192 -1.34 7.55 -6.33
C LEU A 192 -2.36 6.50 -5.94
N PRO A 193 -2.02 5.22 -5.90
CA PRO A 193 -2.89 4.18 -5.35
C PRO A 193 -3.22 4.47 -3.89
N VAL A 194 -4.49 4.41 -3.52
CA VAL A 194 -4.96 4.68 -2.15
C VAL A 194 -5.42 3.38 -1.51
N LEU A 195 -4.75 3.00 -0.43
CA LEU A 195 -5.08 1.84 0.40
C LEU A 195 -5.79 2.28 1.67
N ILE A 196 -6.86 1.59 2.04
CA ILE A 196 -7.68 1.96 3.19
C ILE A 196 -7.89 0.72 4.08
N SER A 197 -7.57 0.88 5.36
CA SER A 197 -7.87 -0.08 6.42
C SER A 197 -8.88 0.55 7.38
N THR A 198 -10.04 -0.11 7.59
CA THR A 198 -11.05 0.46 8.49
C THR A 198 -11.96 -0.60 9.12
N ASN A 199 -12.43 -0.30 10.33
CA ASN A 199 -13.47 -1.06 11.02
C ASN A 199 -14.88 -0.59 10.64
N PHE A 200 -15.02 0.52 9.91
CA PHE A 200 -16.29 1.11 9.54
C PHE A 200 -16.63 0.84 8.08
N PHE A 201 -17.90 0.45 7.84
CA PHE A 201 -18.36 0.20 6.48
C PHE A 201 -18.42 1.49 5.65
N GLN A 202 -18.89 2.57 6.24
CA GLN A 202 -18.88 3.90 5.62
C GLN A 202 -17.61 4.65 5.98
N MET A 203 -17.13 5.49 5.08
CA MET A 203 -16.01 6.39 5.30
C MET A 203 -16.52 7.79 5.62
N GLY A 204 -15.74 8.53 6.41
CA GLY A 204 -16.04 9.91 6.79
C GLY A 204 -16.93 10.04 8.02
N GLY A 205 -17.14 11.27 8.43
CA GLY A 205 -17.92 11.66 9.61
C GLY A 205 -19.43 11.76 9.34
N PRO A 206 -20.19 12.10 10.39
CA PRO A 206 -21.65 12.19 10.33
C PRO A 206 -22.18 13.36 9.50
N SER A 207 -21.33 14.31 9.12
CA SER A 207 -21.69 15.43 8.25
C SER A 207 -21.87 15.05 6.77
N LEU A 208 -21.43 13.84 6.37
CA LEU A 208 -21.55 13.34 5.01
C LEU A 208 -22.96 12.86 4.73
N GLU A 209 -23.49 13.24 3.57
CA GLU A 209 -24.78 12.81 3.09
C GLU A 209 -24.71 11.43 2.39
N TYR A 210 -25.84 10.80 2.17
CA TYR A 210 -25.95 9.53 1.45
C TYR A 210 -25.28 9.58 0.07
N ALA A 211 -25.44 10.69 -0.66
CA ALA A 211 -24.83 10.90 -1.96
C ALA A 211 -23.28 10.93 -1.89
N ASP A 212 -22.71 11.49 -0.81
CA ASP A 212 -21.28 11.52 -0.59
C ASP A 212 -20.73 10.10 -0.36
N HIS A 213 -21.37 9.33 0.51
CA HIS A 213 -21.01 7.94 0.76
C HIS A 213 -21.11 7.07 -0.51
N ALA A 214 -22.14 7.24 -1.32
CA ALA A 214 -22.31 6.55 -2.59
C ALA A 214 -21.18 6.90 -3.56
N ALA A 215 -20.87 8.20 -3.70
CA ALA A 215 -19.81 8.69 -4.57
C ALA A 215 -18.42 8.22 -4.14
N LEU A 216 -18.14 8.14 -2.84
CA LEU A 216 -16.88 7.58 -2.31
C LEU A 216 -16.79 6.08 -2.59
N LYS A 217 -17.88 5.34 -2.36
CA LYS A 217 -17.96 3.89 -2.61
C LYS A 217 -17.66 3.55 -4.07
N ASP A 218 -18.18 4.32 -5.02
CA ASP A 218 -17.98 4.08 -6.46
C ASP A 218 -16.53 4.24 -6.92
N ARG A 219 -15.70 4.90 -6.11
CA ARG A 219 -14.28 5.15 -6.38
C ARG A 219 -13.34 4.14 -5.71
N MET A 220 -13.91 3.13 -5.06
CA MET A 220 -13.15 2.12 -4.33
C MET A 220 -13.58 0.71 -4.71
N VAL A 221 -12.62 -0.21 -4.63
CA VAL A 221 -12.91 -1.64 -4.53
C VAL A 221 -12.83 -2.01 -3.05
N THR A 222 -13.90 -2.61 -2.51
CA THR A 222 -13.98 -2.95 -1.08
C THR A 222 -14.03 -4.46 -0.90
N TYR A 223 -13.16 -4.96 -0.03
CA TYR A 223 -13.17 -6.34 0.44
C TYR A 223 -13.45 -6.39 1.94
N THR A 224 -14.32 -7.32 2.33
CA THR A 224 -14.63 -7.57 3.73
C THR A 224 -13.71 -8.65 4.29
N ILE A 225 -12.93 -8.30 5.30
CA ILE A 225 -12.12 -9.24 6.07
C ILE A 225 -12.89 -9.54 7.36
N GLY A 226 -13.77 -10.53 7.30
CA GLY A 226 -14.78 -10.76 8.34
C GLY A 226 -14.36 -11.71 9.45
N LYS A 227 -13.38 -12.56 9.20
CA LYS A 227 -12.98 -13.62 10.13
C LYS A 227 -11.72 -13.28 10.90
N ARG A 228 -11.75 -13.54 12.21
CA ARG A 228 -10.57 -13.31 13.07
C ARG A 228 -9.37 -14.13 12.57
N LEU A 229 -8.24 -13.48 12.44
CA LEU A 229 -6.97 -14.11 12.10
C LEU A 229 -6.34 -14.70 13.37
N ILE A 230 -6.25 -16.02 13.44
CA ILE A 230 -5.51 -16.76 14.48
C ILE A 230 -4.46 -17.58 13.75
N PRO A 231 -3.22 -17.07 13.63
CA PRO A 231 -2.18 -17.72 12.81
C PRO A 231 -1.91 -19.17 13.19
N SER A 232 -1.85 -19.50 14.49
CA SER A 232 -1.62 -20.87 15.00
C SER A 232 -2.74 -21.86 14.64
N VAL A 233 -3.92 -21.37 14.31
CA VAL A 233 -5.03 -22.23 13.87
C VAL A 233 -5.10 -22.29 12.36
N LEU A 234 -5.01 -21.12 11.70
CA LEU A 234 -5.17 -21.02 10.25
C LEU A 234 -3.99 -21.62 9.48
N PHE A 235 -2.79 -21.49 10.01
CA PHE A 235 -1.54 -21.91 9.37
C PHE A 235 -0.84 -23.07 10.10
N LYS A 236 -1.60 -23.89 10.86
CA LYS A 236 -1.06 -24.99 11.67
C LYS A 236 -0.26 -26.01 10.86
N ASP A 237 -0.64 -26.23 9.60
CA ASP A 237 -0.03 -27.24 8.71
C ASP A 237 1.15 -26.67 7.88
N PHE A 238 1.50 -25.40 8.08
CA PHE A 238 2.62 -24.74 7.40
C PHE A 238 3.87 -24.68 8.30
N LYS A 239 5.05 -24.65 7.70
CA LYS A 239 6.33 -24.56 8.42
C LYS A 239 6.42 -23.32 9.29
N THR A 240 5.87 -22.20 8.78
CA THR A 240 5.80 -20.94 9.53
C THR A 240 4.37 -20.44 9.56
N GLN A 241 3.99 -19.78 10.66
CA GLN A 241 2.64 -19.25 10.85
C GLN A 241 2.53 -17.77 10.49
N THR A 242 3.55 -17.21 9.82
CA THR A 242 3.63 -15.80 9.47
C THR A 242 3.26 -15.58 8.01
N LEU A 243 2.48 -14.54 7.73
CA LEU A 243 2.25 -14.03 6.38
C LEU A 243 3.37 -13.05 6.03
N THR A 244 4.04 -13.28 4.91
CA THR A 244 5.17 -12.45 4.47
C THR A 244 4.79 -11.52 3.33
N ASN A 245 5.51 -10.41 3.20
CA ASN A 245 5.34 -9.47 2.10
C ASN A 245 5.67 -10.16 0.76
N LYS A 246 6.77 -10.91 0.70
CA LYS A 246 7.19 -11.65 -0.49
C LYS A 246 6.09 -12.61 -0.94
N GLY A 247 5.53 -13.38 -0.02
CA GLY A 247 4.44 -14.31 -0.32
C GLY A 247 3.19 -13.63 -0.87
N LEU A 248 2.83 -12.43 -0.37
CA LEU A 248 1.72 -11.66 -0.93
C LEU A 248 2.00 -11.25 -2.37
N TYR A 249 3.20 -10.74 -2.68
CA TYR A 249 3.54 -10.31 -4.03
C TYR A 249 3.65 -11.48 -5.00
N GLN A 250 4.11 -12.64 -4.54
CA GLN A 250 4.09 -13.87 -5.34
C GLN A 250 2.67 -14.38 -5.58
N PHE A 251 1.78 -14.30 -4.59
CA PHE A 251 0.35 -14.58 -4.76
C PHE A 251 -0.27 -13.63 -5.79
N ILE A 252 -0.04 -12.32 -5.66
CA ILE A 252 -0.54 -11.31 -6.60
C ILE A 252 -0.05 -11.60 -8.02
N TRP A 253 1.23 -11.92 -8.18
CA TRP A 253 1.82 -12.26 -9.47
C TRP A 253 1.25 -13.54 -10.08
N ALA A 254 0.97 -14.54 -9.26
CA ALA A 254 0.34 -15.79 -9.69
C ALA A 254 -1.08 -15.59 -10.23
N HIS A 255 -1.80 -14.60 -9.71
CA HIS A 255 -3.19 -14.30 -10.00
C HIS A 255 -3.40 -12.96 -10.72
N LYS A 256 -2.35 -12.34 -11.26
CA LYS A 256 -2.43 -10.98 -11.84
C LYS A 256 -3.35 -10.88 -13.06
N ASP A 257 -3.49 -11.95 -13.82
CA ASP A 257 -4.28 -12.02 -15.05
C ASP A 257 -5.71 -12.51 -14.80
N ASP A 258 -6.04 -12.91 -13.57
CA ASP A 258 -7.37 -13.36 -13.20
C ASP A 258 -8.37 -12.19 -13.34
N LYS A 259 -9.45 -12.44 -14.11
CA LYS A 259 -10.52 -11.46 -14.32
C LYS A 259 -11.68 -11.75 -13.40
N ASN A 260 -12.29 -10.68 -12.88
CA ASN A 260 -13.55 -10.76 -12.12
C ASN A 260 -14.69 -11.17 -13.05
#